data_8032819ef543ea00f5bf4337b15de8c5
#
_entry.id   8032819ef543ea00f5bf4337b15de8c5
#
_cell.length_a   1.000
_cell.length_b   1.000
_cell.length_c   1.000
_cell.angle_alpha   90.00
_cell.angle_beta   90.00
_cell.angle_gamma   90.00
#
_symmetry.space_group_name_H-M   'P 1'
#
loop_
_entity.id
_entity.type
_entity.pdbx_description
1 polymer ?
#
loop_
_entity_poly.entity_id
_entity_poly.type
_entity_poly.pdbx_seq_one_letter_code
_entity_poly.pdbx_strand_id
1 'polypeptide(L)'
;MAPTMPTAEQHLLRTILVVDDDPVILKFVSGFLVDADYHVLTASSGAAALQQSRDYKGEIHLLLSDFQMPAMSGIELATQMCVDRPQLKVLMMSGFTGGMLVLNEGWHFLAKPFIPSQLRALILGLVFPDGGSKFSN
;
A
#
# COMPACT_ATOMS: atom_id res chain seq x y z
N MET A 1 10.07 1.26 27.76
CA MET A 1 9.90 2.55 27.08
C MET A 1 8.91 2.39 25.93
N ALA A 2 7.93 3.29 25.89
CA ALA A 2 6.93 3.22 24.83
C ALA A 2 7.57 3.59 23.49
N PRO A 3 7.14 2.91 22.41
CA PRO A 3 7.65 3.27 21.08
C PRO A 3 7.20 4.67 20.70
N THR A 4 8.09 5.42 20.07
CA THR A 4 7.78 6.74 19.57
C THR A 4 7.06 6.62 18.24
N MET A 5 6.09 7.48 18.01
CA MET A 5 5.42 7.53 16.70
C MET A 5 6.39 8.09 15.67
N PRO A 6 6.30 7.63 14.42
CA PRO A 6 7.14 8.16 13.36
C PRO A 6 6.92 9.66 13.15
N THR A 7 8.00 10.36 12.82
CA THR A 7 7.93 11.78 12.47
C THR A 7 7.46 11.98 11.03
N ALA A 8 7.09 13.20 10.67
CA ALA A 8 6.73 13.53 9.29
C ALA A 8 7.89 13.21 8.33
N GLU A 9 9.11 13.48 8.75
CA GLU A 9 10.28 13.18 7.93
C GLU A 9 10.42 11.69 7.67
N GLN A 10 10.16 10.86 8.68
CA GLN A 10 10.21 9.41 8.53
C GLN A 10 9.10 8.92 7.58
N HIS A 11 7.91 9.51 7.64
CA HIS A 11 6.83 9.18 6.71
C HIS A 11 7.22 9.49 5.27
N LEU A 12 7.88 10.63 5.02
CA LEU A 12 8.31 10.99 3.68
C LEU A 12 9.33 10.03 3.10
N LEU A 13 10.01 9.26 3.95
CA LEU A 13 10.94 8.23 3.52
C LEU A 13 10.23 6.93 3.14
N ARG A 14 8.93 6.85 3.33
CA ARG A 14 8.11 5.69 2.97
C ARG A 14 7.30 5.98 1.73
N THR A 15 7.52 5.21 0.70
CA THR A 15 6.82 5.36 -0.58
C THR A 15 5.71 4.32 -0.69
N ILE A 16 4.52 4.79 -1.00
CA ILE A 16 3.33 3.95 -1.16
C ILE A 16 2.83 4.10 -2.59
N LEU A 17 2.65 2.99 -3.29
CA LEU A 17 2.03 2.99 -4.60
C LEU A 17 0.55 2.61 -4.43
N VAL A 18 -0.33 3.55 -4.74
CA VAL A 18 -1.78 3.37 -4.64
C VAL A 18 -2.34 3.06 -6.02
N VAL A 19 -3.09 1.97 -6.13
CA VAL A 19 -3.63 1.52 -7.40
C VAL A 19 -5.11 1.22 -7.26
N ASP A 20 -5.93 1.91 -8.05
CA ASP A 20 -7.37 1.69 -8.09
C ASP A 20 -7.89 2.21 -9.42
N ASP A 21 -8.76 1.43 -10.07
CA ASP A 21 -9.34 1.87 -11.34
C ASP A 21 -10.50 2.84 -11.15
N ASP A 22 -10.99 2.97 -9.91
CA ASP A 22 -11.99 3.99 -9.58
C ASP A 22 -11.27 5.30 -9.25
N PRO A 23 -11.42 6.34 -10.08
CA PRO A 23 -10.70 7.60 -9.88
C PRO A 23 -11.09 8.31 -8.57
N VAL A 24 -12.30 8.12 -8.11
CA VAL A 24 -12.75 8.74 -6.85
C VAL A 24 -12.00 8.13 -5.67
N ILE A 25 -11.93 6.81 -5.63
CA ILE A 25 -11.22 6.11 -4.55
C ILE A 25 -9.73 6.40 -4.63
N LEU A 26 -9.16 6.36 -5.83
CA LEU A 26 -7.73 6.64 -6.01
C LEU A 26 -7.39 8.02 -5.48
N LYS A 27 -8.18 9.04 -5.84
CA LYS A 27 -7.96 10.40 -5.38
C LYS A 27 -8.12 10.53 -3.87
N PHE A 28 -9.16 9.91 -3.31
CA PHE A 28 -9.42 9.97 -1.88
C PHE A 28 -8.28 9.35 -1.08
N VAL A 29 -7.89 8.14 -1.46
CA VAL A 29 -6.85 7.41 -0.73
C VAL A 29 -5.49 8.08 -0.89
N SER A 30 -5.14 8.46 -2.12
CA SER A 30 -3.84 9.12 -2.34
C SER A 30 -3.75 10.44 -1.61
N GLY A 31 -4.82 11.24 -1.64
CA GLY A 31 -4.86 12.53 -0.93
C GLY A 31 -4.73 12.34 0.57
N PHE A 32 -5.43 11.35 1.11
CA PHE A 32 -5.36 11.02 2.53
C PHE A 32 -3.91 10.69 2.95
N LEU A 33 -3.22 9.91 2.12
CA LEU A 33 -1.85 9.50 2.44
C LEU A 33 -0.84 10.63 2.25
N VAL A 34 -1.04 11.48 1.26
CA VAL A 34 -0.22 12.68 1.11
C VAL A 34 -0.38 13.58 2.35
N ASP A 35 -1.60 13.76 2.82
CA ASP A 35 -1.87 14.55 4.01
C ASP A 35 -1.26 13.92 5.27
N ALA A 36 -1.04 12.61 5.24
CA ALA A 36 -0.38 11.88 6.33
C ALA A 36 1.14 11.84 6.16
N ASP A 37 1.66 12.63 5.24
CA ASP A 37 3.09 12.85 5.00
C ASP A 37 3.84 11.69 4.34
N TYR A 38 3.14 10.75 3.70
CA TYR A 38 3.79 9.71 2.91
C TYR A 38 4.17 10.22 1.52
N HIS A 39 5.18 9.61 0.94
CA HIS A 39 5.48 9.80 -0.47
C HIS A 39 4.58 8.86 -1.27
N VAL A 40 3.73 9.41 -2.12
CA VAL A 40 2.68 8.64 -2.78
C VAL A 40 2.85 8.63 -4.29
N LEU A 41 2.82 7.44 -4.85
CA LEU A 41 2.72 7.22 -6.29
C LEU A 41 1.33 6.66 -6.58
N THR A 42 0.77 6.98 -7.73
CA THR A 42 -0.58 6.52 -8.08
C THR A 42 -0.61 5.90 -9.46
N ALA A 43 -1.49 4.94 -9.64
CA ALA A 43 -1.76 4.35 -10.94
C ALA A 43 -3.22 3.92 -10.99
N SER A 44 -3.82 4.00 -12.18
CA SER A 44 -5.24 3.67 -12.36
C SER A 44 -5.46 2.28 -12.95
N SER A 45 -4.40 1.52 -13.16
CA SER A 45 -4.49 0.15 -13.66
C SER A 45 -3.29 -0.66 -13.21
N GLY A 46 -3.41 -1.98 -13.27
CA GLY A 46 -2.30 -2.87 -12.95
C GLY A 46 -1.11 -2.66 -13.87
N ALA A 47 -1.38 -2.52 -15.17
CA ALA A 47 -0.32 -2.32 -16.16
C ALA A 47 0.44 -1.02 -15.91
N ALA A 48 -0.29 0.07 -15.64
CA ALA A 48 0.33 1.36 -15.35
C ALA A 48 1.15 1.29 -14.06
N ALA A 49 0.62 0.61 -13.05
CA ALA A 49 1.32 0.45 -11.76
C ALA A 49 2.62 -0.32 -11.95
N LEU A 50 2.57 -1.41 -12.71
CA LEU A 50 3.75 -2.24 -12.94
C LEU A 50 4.83 -1.46 -13.68
N GLN A 51 4.43 -0.70 -14.70
CA GLN A 51 5.36 0.14 -15.45
C GLN A 51 5.98 1.20 -14.55
N GLN A 52 5.15 1.85 -13.73
CA GLN A 52 5.65 2.87 -12.82
C GLN A 52 6.62 2.29 -11.80
N SER A 53 6.30 1.09 -11.29
CA SER A 53 7.19 0.40 -10.37
C SER A 53 8.55 0.09 -11.00
N ARG A 54 8.55 -0.32 -12.26
CA ARG A 54 9.79 -0.63 -12.97
C ARG A 54 10.63 0.60 -13.28
N ASP A 55 9.96 1.73 -13.52
CA ASP A 55 10.63 2.98 -13.81
C ASP A 55 11.12 3.71 -12.55
N TYR A 56 10.49 3.45 -11.42
CA TYR A 56 10.84 4.14 -10.18
C TYR A 56 12.12 3.58 -9.58
N LYS A 57 13.11 4.46 -9.41
CA LYS A 57 14.44 4.06 -8.95
C LYS A 57 14.53 3.85 -7.44
N GLY A 58 13.60 4.46 -6.69
CA GLY A 58 13.60 4.33 -5.23
C GLY A 58 12.92 3.06 -4.76
N GLU A 59 12.90 2.90 -3.46
CA GLU A 59 12.19 1.79 -2.83
C GLU A 59 10.69 2.11 -2.77
N ILE A 60 9.86 1.12 -3.10
CA ILE A 60 8.43 1.18 -2.83
C ILE A 60 8.18 0.27 -1.63
N HIS A 61 7.72 0.86 -0.54
CA HIS A 61 7.56 0.14 0.72
C HIS A 61 6.25 -0.61 0.80
N LEU A 62 5.20 -0.07 0.18
CA LEU A 62 3.87 -0.65 0.25
C LEU A 62 3.16 -0.49 -1.08
N LEU A 63 2.52 -1.57 -1.52
CA LEU A 63 1.53 -1.55 -2.59
C LEU A 63 0.16 -1.59 -1.94
N LEU A 64 -0.64 -0.55 -2.16
CA LEU A 64 -2.01 -0.45 -1.71
C LEU A 64 -2.89 -0.52 -2.96
N SER A 65 -3.50 -1.66 -3.22
CA SER A 65 -4.19 -1.90 -4.48
C SER A 65 -5.60 -2.41 -4.28
N ASP A 66 -6.50 -1.97 -5.16
CA ASP A 66 -7.79 -2.62 -5.28
C ASP A 66 -7.56 -4.09 -5.69
N PHE A 67 -8.36 -4.98 -5.15
CA PHE A 67 -8.27 -6.40 -5.43
C PHE A 67 -8.72 -6.71 -6.86
N GLN A 68 -9.83 -6.10 -7.27
CA GLN A 68 -10.42 -6.35 -8.58
C GLN A 68 -10.26 -5.15 -9.50
N MET A 69 -9.56 -5.35 -10.60
CA MET A 69 -9.37 -4.34 -11.63
C MET A 69 -9.46 -5.00 -12.99
N PRO A 70 -9.88 -4.25 -14.03
CA PRO A 70 -9.90 -4.79 -15.39
C PRO A 70 -8.50 -5.23 -15.84
N ALA A 71 -8.44 -6.29 -16.60
CA ALA A 71 -7.26 -6.84 -17.27
C ALA A 71 -6.24 -7.45 -16.33
N MET A 72 -5.81 -6.74 -15.30
CA MET A 72 -4.84 -7.26 -14.33
C MET A 72 -5.38 -7.02 -12.93
N SER A 73 -5.59 -8.09 -12.18
CA SER A 73 -6.07 -7.99 -10.80
C SER A 73 -4.98 -7.47 -9.87
N GLY A 74 -5.40 -7.05 -8.67
CA GLY A 74 -4.43 -6.64 -7.64
C GLY A 74 -3.48 -7.76 -7.27
N ILE A 75 -3.96 -9.00 -7.23
CA ILE A 75 -3.13 -10.16 -6.90
C ILE A 75 -2.07 -10.38 -7.98
N GLU A 76 -2.44 -10.29 -9.24
CA GLU A 76 -1.50 -10.44 -10.35
C GLU A 76 -0.44 -9.34 -10.31
N LEU A 77 -0.86 -8.10 -10.08
CA LEU A 77 0.05 -6.98 -9.95
C LEU A 77 1.04 -7.19 -8.80
N ALA A 78 0.52 -7.55 -7.63
CA ALA A 78 1.36 -7.75 -6.45
C ALA A 78 2.36 -8.88 -6.67
N THR A 79 1.92 -9.97 -7.31
CA THR A 79 2.80 -11.11 -7.60
C THR A 79 3.97 -10.67 -8.46
N GLN A 80 3.70 -9.91 -9.52
CA GLN A 80 4.76 -9.45 -10.41
C GLN A 80 5.67 -8.42 -9.73
N MET A 81 5.09 -7.51 -8.95
CA MET A 81 5.89 -6.51 -8.25
C MET A 81 6.81 -7.15 -7.20
N CYS A 82 6.33 -8.19 -6.52
CA CYS A 82 7.15 -8.86 -5.51
C CYS A 82 8.34 -9.61 -6.10
N VAL A 83 8.26 -10.01 -7.36
CA VAL A 83 9.43 -10.59 -8.05
C VAL A 83 10.55 -9.55 -8.14
N ASP A 84 10.21 -8.32 -8.50
CA ASP A 84 11.18 -7.24 -8.63
C ASP A 84 11.55 -6.61 -7.28
N ARG A 85 10.63 -6.68 -6.32
CA ARG A 85 10.77 -6.01 -5.02
C ARG A 85 10.41 -6.98 -3.89
N PRO A 86 11.33 -7.88 -3.51
CA PRO A 86 11.02 -8.93 -2.51
C PRO A 86 10.63 -8.41 -1.13
N GLN A 87 11.00 -7.15 -0.81
CA GLN A 87 10.68 -6.56 0.49
C GLN A 87 9.34 -5.83 0.51
N LEU A 88 8.65 -5.79 -0.63
CA LEU A 88 7.41 -5.06 -0.77
C LEU A 88 6.33 -5.61 0.17
N LYS A 89 5.67 -4.71 0.91
CA LYS A 89 4.48 -5.05 1.66
C LYS A 89 3.26 -4.85 0.78
N VAL A 90 2.22 -5.64 0.98
CA VAL A 90 1.03 -5.61 0.14
C VAL A 90 -0.22 -5.49 1.00
N LEU A 91 -1.05 -4.51 0.67
CA LEU A 91 -2.36 -4.34 1.29
C LEU A 91 -3.41 -4.25 0.18
N MET A 92 -4.31 -5.23 0.16
CA MET A 92 -5.40 -5.26 -0.82
C MET A 92 -6.66 -4.64 -0.26
N MET A 93 -7.35 -3.85 -1.07
CA MET A 93 -8.65 -3.30 -0.74
C MET A 93 -9.70 -4.03 -1.58
N SER A 94 -10.82 -4.41 -0.97
CA SER A 94 -11.86 -5.10 -1.73
C SER A 94 -13.24 -4.85 -1.15
N GLY A 95 -14.23 -4.67 -2.03
CA GLY A 95 -15.63 -4.63 -1.64
C GLY A 95 -16.24 -6.01 -1.44
N PHE A 96 -15.50 -7.04 -1.80
CA PHE A 96 -16.00 -8.39 -1.67
C PHE A 96 -15.81 -8.89 -0.24
N THR A 97 -16.90 -9.28 0.40
CA THR A 97 -16.86 -9.74 1.79
C THR A 97 -17.32 -11.19 1.95
N GLY A 98 -17.69 -11.83 0.86
CA GLY A 98 -18.35 -13.15 0.91
C GLY A 98 -17.43 -14.34 0.89
N GLY A 99 -16.12 -14.15 0.92
CA GLY A 99 -15.22 -15.28 0.84
C GLY A 99 -13.92 -15.05 1.56
N MET A 100 -13.26 -16.14 1.82
CA MET A 100 -11.92 -16.06 2.39
C MET A 100 -10.91 -15.92 1.26
N LEU A 101 -10.11 -14.88 1.32
CA LEU A 101 -9.02 -14.72 0.37
C LEU A 101 -7.79 -15.41 0.93
N VAL A 102 -7.18 -16.23 0.09
CA VAL A 102 -5.90 -16.83 0.41
C VAL A 102 -4.84 -15.91 -0.18
N LEU A 103 -4.17 -15.17 0.69
CA LEU A 103 -3.11 -14.26 0.27
C LEU A 103 -1.77 -14.88 0.61
N ASN A 104 -0.74 -14.45 -0.10
CA ASN A 104 0.61 -14.83 0.23
C ASN A 104 0.95 -14.35 1.63
N GLU A 105 1.87 -15.06 2.26
CA GLU A 105 2.33 -14.67 3.59
C GLU A 105 2.87 -13.24 3.56
N GLY A 106 2.43 -12.43 4.53
CA GLY A 106 2.84 -11.03 4.60
C GLY A 106 1.94 -10.09 3.81
N TRP A 107 0.98 -10.61 3.07
CA TRP A 107 -0.01 -9.77 2.40
C TRP A 107 -1.20 -9.56 3.32
N HIS A 108 -1.78 -8.36 3.23
CA HIS A 108 -2.87 -7.95 4.11
C HIS A 108 -4.07 -7.51 3.29
N PHE A 109 -5.21 -7.45 3.96
CA PHE A 109 -6.49 -7.20 3.29
C PHE A 109 -7.31 -6.23 4.11
N LEU A 110 -7.95 -5.26 3.42
CA LEU A 110 -8.85 -4.30 4.05
C LEU A 110 -10.16 -4.29 3.26
N ALA A 111 -11.25 -4.61 3.96
CA ALA A 111 -12.57 -4.64 3.33
C ALA A 111 -13.10 -3.23 3.09
N LYS A 112 -13.70 -3.01 1.93
CA LYS A 112 -14.43 -1.79 1.63
C LYS A 112 -15.89 -1.96 2.07
N PRO A 113 -16.56 -0.95 2.59
CA PRO A 113 -16.00 0.38 2.89
C PRO A 113 -15.18 0.33 4.16
N PHE A 114 -14.14 1.16 4.19
CA PHE A 114 -13.31 1.29 5.38
C PHE A 114 -13.31 2.74 5.85
N ILE A 115 -12.99 2.94 7.12
CA ILE A 115 -12.84 4.29 7.64
C ILE A 115 -11.35 4.68 7.60
N PRO A 116 -11.05 5.97 7.44
CA PRO A 116 -9.65 6.42 7.33
C PRO A 116 -8.76 5.97 8.47
N SER A 117 -9.28 5.91 9.70
CA SER A 117 -8.46 5.49 10.83
C SER A 117 -8.02 4.03 10.73
N GLN A 118 -8.84 3.15 10.14
CA GLN A 118 -8.45 1.76 9.91
C GLN A 118 -7.32 1.66 8.90
N LEU A 119 -7.46 2.40 7.81
CA LEU A 119 -6.43 2.43 6.77
C LEU A 119 -5.12 2.96 7.34
N ARG A 120 -5.20 4.06 8.08
CA ARG A 120 -4.03 4.70 8.67
C ARG A 120 -3.28 3.75 9.60
N ALA A 121 -4.01 3.07 10.48
CA ALA A 121 -3.41 2.16 11.46
C ALA A 121 -2.74 0.98 10.77
N LEU A 122 -3.38 0.40 9.75
CA LEU A 122 -2.80 -0.71 9.01
C LEU A 122 -1.53 -0.31 8.30
N ILE A 123 -1.57 0.81 7.59
CA ILE A 123 -0.40 1.28 6.85
C ILE A 123 0.76 1.56 7.80
N LEU A 124 0.46 2.24 8.90
CA LEU A 124 1.49 2.56 9.89
C LEU A 124 2.19 1.30 10.38
N GLY A 125 1.43 0.26 10.69
CA GLY A 125 1.99 -1.00 11.15
C GLY A 125 2.80 -1.75 10.09
N LEU A 126 2.43 -1.57 8.82
CA LEU A 126 3.12 -2.25 7.72
C LEU A 126 4.42 -1.56 7.33
N VAL A 127 4.44 -0.23 7.29
CA VAL A 127 5.62 0.51 6.83
C VAL A 127 6.54 0.92 7.97
N PHE A 128 6.06 0.85 9.21
CA PHE A 128 6.85 1.09 10.41
C PHE A 128 6.62 -0.04 11.42
N PRO A 129 7.04 -1.27 11.11
CA PRO A 129 6.75 -2.40 11.98
C PRO A 129 7.34 -2.24 13.38
N ASP A 130 8.35 -1.38 13.53
CA ASP A 130 9.00 -1.13 14.81
C ASP A 130 8.60 0.22 15.40
N GLY A 131 7.47 0.78 14.95
CA GLY A 131 6.99 2.07 15.44
C GLY A 131 7.86 3.25 15.04
N GLY A 132 8.65 3.09 13.96
CA GLY A 132 9.55 4.15 13.51
C GLY A 132 10.82 4.28 14.37
N SER A 133 11.05 3.33 15.25
CA SER A 133 12.23 3.34 16.10
C SER A 133 13.51 3.14 15.29
N LYS A 134 14.53 3.92 15.61
CA LYS A 134 15.85 3.76 15.02
C LYS A 134 16.63 2.60 15.61
N PHE A 135 16.12 2.05 16.69
CA PHE A 135 16.82 0.99 17.42
C PHE A 135 16.41 -0.38 16.96
N SER A 136 15.51 -0.46 16.02
CA SER A 136 15.22 -1.72 15.38
C SER A 136 16.36 -2.00 14.42
N ASN A 137 17.22 -2.77 14.85
CA ASN A 137 18.38 -3.13 14.04
C ASN A 137 18.19 -4.49 13.44
#